data_5367b81f13212521dc35140d50c9a343
#
_entry.id   5367b81f13212521dc35140d50c9a343
#
_cell.length_a   1.000
_cell.length_b   1.000
_cell.length_c   1.000
_cell.angle_alpha   90.00
_cell.angle_beta   90.00
_cell.angle_gamma   90.00
#
_symmetry.space_group_name_H-M   'P 1'
#
loop_
_entity.id
_entity.type
_entity.pdbx_description
1 polymer ?
#
loop_
_entity_poly.entity_id
_entity_poly.type
_entity_poly.pdbx_seq_one_letter_code
_entity_poly.pdbx_strand_id
1 'polypeptide(L)'
;MKSFLAPLFSRVEIHQYFRPMKSRMESAYQERLKHRFASLEKKFHLGYNRRIELLDEIFGRENVNIHKYDATEFPGGDVVAHFLSALDLPVEQSALSQSYNEGLSLPAVQLLYVYRKFNPSLTPADRAIVKQLSHMPGDPFRFHSALYHELLANGPNAVFLFEQRVGFSITENLTADDAIGIRSEQDLAEIPQQSLRWLSDTLSRPGGTTVVPPADADLSAVAALVASLHEPG
;
A
#
# COMPACT_ATOMS: atom_id res chain seq x y z
N MET A 1 -3.02 -13.79 -24.14
CA MET A 1 -4.24 -13.00 -23.84
C MET A 1 -4.84 -12.38 -25.10
N LYS A 2 -4.12 -11.59 -25.91
CA LYS A 2 -4.63 -11.00 -27.17
C LYS A 2 -5.19 -12.06 -28.12
N SER A 3 -4.48 -13.15 -28.37
CA SER A 3 -4.93 -14.27 -29.22
C SER A 3 -6.22 -14.95 -28.75
N PHE A 4 -6.53 -14.87 -27.46
CA PHE A 4 -7.78 -15.38 -26.89
C PHE A 4 -8.94 -14.38 -27.06
N LEU A 5 -8.65 -13.08 -26.97
CA LEU A 5 -9.69 -12.03 -27.05
C LEU A 5 -10.02 -11.64 -28.51
N ALA A 6 -9.07 -11.66 -29.41
CA ALA A 6 -9.24 -11.22 -30.79
C ALA A 6 -10.38 -11.92 -31.58
N PRO A 7 -10.68 -13.21 -31.36
CA PRO A 7 -11.84 -13.85 -32.00
C PRO A 7 -13.20 -13.40 -31.44
N LEU A 8 -13.22 -12.82 -30.23
CA LEU A 8 -14.44 -12.48 -29.49
C LEU A 8 -14.79 -10.99 -29.62
N PHE A 9 -13.79 -10.14 -29.85
CA PHE A 9 -13.93 -8.68 -29.83
C PHE A 9 -13.21 -8.05 -31.02
N SER A 10 -13.85 -7.11 -31.68
CA SER A 10 -13.27 -6.33 -32.78
C SER A 10 -12.21 -5.34 -32.29
N ARG A 11 -12.32 -4.88 -31.04
CA ARG A 11 -11.42 -3.94 -30.37
C ARG A 11 -11.28 -4.27 -28.91
N VAL A 12 -10.04 -4.18 -28.40
CA VAL A 12 -9.73 -4.34 -26.97
C VAL A 12 -8.92 -3.13 -26.54
N GLU A 13 -9.41 -2.36 -25.62
CA GLU A 13 -8.71 -1.23 -25.01
C GLU A 13 -8.21 -1.59 -23.62
N ILE A 14 -7.01 -1.11 -23.31
CA ILE A 14 -6.37 -1.28 -22.01
C ILE A 14 -6.33 0.07 -21.31
N HIS A 15 -6.90 0.15 -20.12
CA HIS A 15 -6.78 1.31 -19.23
C HIS A 15 -5.87 0.93 -18.05
N GLN A 16 -4.71 1.56 -17.96
CA GLN A 16 -3.71 1.29 -16.93
C GLN A 16 -3.46 2.53 -16.09
N TYR A 17 -3.62 2.40 -14.77
CA TYR A 17 -3.34 3.45 -13.81
C TYR A 17 -1.95 3.27 -13.19
N PHE A 18 -1.18 4.36 -13.14
CA PHE A 18 0.11 4.40 -12.46
C PHE A 18 0.07 5.39 -11.31
N ARG A 19 0.43 4.92 -10.12
CA ARG A 19 0.60 5.78 -8.94
C ARG A 19 1.94 6.51 -9.01
N PRO A 20 2.06 7.70 -8.42
CA PRO A 20 3.35 8.33 -8.14
C PRO A 20 4.29 7.37 -7.40
N MET A 21 5.60 7.55 -7.61
CA MET A 21 6.56 6.50 -7.26
C MET A 21 6.66 6.27 -5.75
N LYS A 22 6.68 7.34 -4.94
CA LYS A 22 6.78 7.25 -3.48
C LYS A 22 5.56 6.53 -2.90
N SER A 23 4.35 7.01 -3.23
CA SER A 23 3.10 6.38 -2.78
C SER A 23 2.94 4.94 -3.28
N ARG A 24 3.48 4.61 -4.46
CA ARG A 24 3.53 3.22 -4.95
C ARG A 24 4.47 2.34 -4.13
N MET A 25 5.64 2.87 -3.72
CA MET A 25 6.58 2.15 -2.87
C MET A 25 6.00 1.90 -1.48
N GLU A 26 5.38 2.91 -0.88
CA GLU A 26 4.69 2.81 0.41
C GLU A 26 3.58 1.75 0.40
N SER A 27 2.73 1.79 -0.62
CA SER A 27 1.69 0.79 -0.82
C SER A 27 2.27 -0.61 -1.03
N ALA A 28 3.31 -0.75 -1.87
CA ALA A 28 3.95 -2.04 -2.12
C ALA A 28 4.65 -2.62 -0.88
N TYR A 29 5.22 -1.77 -0.03
CA TYR A 29 5.81 -2.19 1.23
C TYR A 29 4.76 -2.76 2.18
N GLN A 30 3.66 -2.02 2.39
CA GLN A 30 2.54 -2.47 3.23
C GLN A 30 1.96 -3.80 2.73
N GLU A 31 1.73 -3.95 1.42
CA GLU A 31 1.21 -5.20 0.85
C GLU A 31 2.17 -6.37 1.08
N ARG A 32 3.49 -6.16 0.92
CA ARG A 32 4.46 -7.21 1.25
C ARG A 32 4.38 -7.60 2.72
N LEU A 33 4.29 -6.61 3.61
CA LEU A 33 4.26 -6.82 5.04
C LEU A 33 3.00 -7.57 5.50
N LYS A 34 1.86 -7.34 4.85
CA LYS A 34 0.62 -8.11 5.10
C LYS A 34 0.82 -9.61 4.84
N HIS A 35 1.71 -9.98 3.93
CA HIS A 35 1.90 -11.37 3.51
C HIS A 35 3.19 -12.04 4.00
N ARG A 36 4.21 -11.28 4.37
CA ARG A 36 5.51 -11.80 4.84
C ARG A 36 6.33 -10.71 5.50
N PHE A 37 7.38 -11.12 6.21
CA PHE A 37 8.38 -10.17 6.68
C PHE A 37 9.03 -9.44 5.49
N ALA A 38 9.18 -8.13 5.62
CA ALA A 38 9.80 -7.28 4.62
C ALA A 38 10.73 -6.27 5.31
N SER A 39 12.05 -6.43 5.10
CA SER A 39 13.04 -5.43 5.50
C SER A 39 13.08 -4.29 4.48
N LEU A 40 13.64 -3.14 4.89
CA LEU A 40 13.88 -1.99 4.02
C LEU A 40 15.25 -2.04 3.30
N GLU A 41 16.03 -3.11 3.48
CA GLU A 41 17.35 -3.24 2.82
C GLU A 41 17.27 -3.41 1.31
N LYS A 42 16.14 -3.88 0.79
CA LYS A 42 15.97 -4.16 -0.64
C LYS A 42 15.41 -2.97 -1.40
N LYS A 43 16.13 -2.56 -2.43
CA LYS A 43 15.68 -1.52 -3.35
C LYS A 43 14.39 -1.90 -4.09
N PHE A 44 13.57 -0.89 -4.36
CA PHE A 44 12.33 -1.04 -5.11
C PHE A 44 12.57 -0.77 -6.59
N HIS A 45 12.22 -1.76 -7.42
CA HIS A 45 12.15 -1.62 -8.88
C HIS A 45 10.68 -1.50 -9.30
N LEU A 46 10.27 -0.35 -9.78
CA LEU A 46 8.85 -0.11 -10.08
C LEU A 46 8.40 -0.68 -11.43
N GLY A 47 9.33 -0.90 -12.36
CA GLY A 47 9.09 -1.60 -13.62
C GLY A 47 8.02 -0.95 -14.54
N TYR A 48 7.80 0.36 -14.42
CA TYR A 48 6.75 1.07 -15.16
C TYR A 48 6.97 1.03 -16.67
N ASN A 49 8.18 1.37 -17.14
CA ASN A 49 8.50 1.33 -18.57
C ASN A 49 8.30 -0.07 -19.14
N ARG A 50 8.82 -1.10 -18.46
CA ARG A 50 8.68 -2.49 -18.92
C ARG A 50 7.23 -2.92 -19.01
N ARG A 51 6.38 -2.47 -18.10
CA ARG A 51 4.94 -2.77 -18.14
C ARG A 51 4.26 -2.11 -19.34
N ILE A 52 4.56 -0.83 -19.60
CA ILE A 52 3.99 -0.12 -20.77
C ILE A 52 4.47 -0.75 -22.06
N GLU A 53 5.78 -1.00 -22.20
CA GLU A 53 6.35 -1.66 -23.39
C GLU A 53 5.63 -2.99 -23.68
N LEU A 54 5.41 -3.80 -22.66
CA LEU A 54 4.70 -5.07 -22.80
C LEU A 54 3.24 -4.89 -23.25
N LEU A 55 2.55 -3.89 -22.70
CA LEU A 55 1.17 -3.60 -23.10
C LEU A 55 1.11 -3.08 -24.53
N ASP A 56 2.01 -2.16 -24.89
CA ASP A 56 2.13 -1.63 -26.26
C ASP A 56 2.46 -2.75 -27.28
N GLU A 57 3.36 -3.66 -26.94
CA GLU A 57 3.71 -4.82 -27.77
C GLU A 57 2.52 -5.77 -28.00
N ILE A 58 1.76 -6.06 -26.93
CA ILE A 58 0.66 -7.01 -26.99
C ILE A 58 -0.58 -6.42 -27.67
N PHE A 59 -0.98 -5.21 -27.31
CA PHE A 59 -2.27 -4.65 -27.70
C PHE A 59 -2.19 -3.57 -28.78
N GLY A 60 -1.00 -3.01 -29.03
CA GLY A 60 -0.77 -1.81 -29.85
C GLY A 60 -0.89 -0.55 -29.00
N ARG A 61 0.03 0.40 -29.23
CA ARG A 61 0.13 1.64 -28.46
C ARG A 61 -1.16 2.47 -28.47
N GLU A 62 -1.88 2.43 -29.60
CA GLU A 62 -3.14 3.14 -29.83
C GLU A 62 -4.31 2.60 -29.01
N ASN A 63 -4.18 1.40 -28.50
CA ASN A 63 -5.18 0.74 -27.64
C ASN A 63 -4.80 0.74 -26.16
N VAL A 64 -3.70 1.41 -25.78
CA VAL A 64 -3.22 1.46 -24.40
C VAL A 64 -3.36 2.88 -23.85
N ASN A 65 -4.40 3.09 -23.06
CA ASN A 65 -4.73 4.33 -22.37
C ASN A 65 -4.08 4.32 -20.98
N ILE A 66 -3.22 5.28 -20.70
CA ILE A 66 -2.48 5.35 -19.46
C ILE A 66 -2.95 6.55 -18.65
N HIS A 67 -3.28 6.31 -17.37
CA HIS A 67 -3.81 7.29 -16.45
C HIS A 67 -2.89 7.45 -15.23
N LYS A 68 -2.72 8.68 -14.77
CA LYS A 68 -2.15 8.94 -13.44
C LYS A 68 -3.17 8.52 -12.39
N TYR A 69 -2.73 7.79 -11.37
CA TYR A 69 -3.56 7.53 -10.21
C TYR A 69 -3.41 8.68 -9.22
N ASP A 70 -4.32 9.61 -9.27
CA ASP A 70 -4.40 10.76 -8.38
C ASP A 70 -5.85 10.95 -7.93
N ALA A 71 -6.16 10.57 -6.70
CA ALA A 71 -7.53 10.63 -6.18
C ALA A 71 -8.11 12.05 -6.16
N THR A 72 -7.26 13.07 -6.14
CA THR A 72 -7.72 14.48 -6.18
C THR A 72 -8.24 14.89 -7.56
N GLU A 73 -7.85 14.18 -8.61
CA GLU A 73 -8.27 14.42 -9.99
C GLU A 73 -9.48 13.55 -10.38
N PHE A 74 -9.88 12.59 -9.53
CA PHE A 74 -10.99 11.69 -9.83
C PHE A 74 -12.35 12.25 -9.39
N PRO A 75 -13.43 12.02 -10.16
CA PRO A 75 -14.79 12.37 -9.73
C PRO A 75 -15.12 11.73 -8.38
N GLY A 76 -15.40 12.57 -7.36
CA GLY A 76 -15.65 12.10 -6.00
C GLY A 76 -14.48 11.36 -5.33
N GLY A 77 -13.24 11.49 -5.85
CA GLY A 77 -12.06 10.77 -5.35
C GLY A 77 -12.02 9.29 -5.75
N ASP A 78 -12.94 8.82 -6.60
CA ASP A 78 -13.12 7.41 -6.91
C ASP A 78 -12.55 7.02 -8.28
N VAL A 79 -11.63 6.06 -8.30
CA VAL A 79 -10.99 5.57 -9.53
C VAL A 79 -11.97 4.82 -10.45
N VAL A 80 -13.02 4.20 -9.89
CA VAL A 80 -14.05 3.50 -10.68
C VAL A 80 -14.89 4.52 -11.40
N ALA A 81 -15.27 5.62 -10.73
CA ALA A 81 -15.98 6.73 -11.37
C ALA A 81 -15.17 7.34 -12.52
N HIS A 82 -13.85 7.55 -12.31
CA HIS A 82 -12.97 8.01 -13.37
C HIS A 82 -12.89 7.01 -14.54
N PHE A 83 -12.77 5.73 -14.25
CA PHE A 83 -12.70 4.69 -15.29
C PHE A 83 -14.00 4.60 -16.10
N LEU A 84 -15.17 4.63 -15.46
CA LEU A 84 -16.46 4.65 -16.14
C LEU A 84 -16.64 5.90 -17.00
N SER A 85 -16.23 7.05 -16.48
CA SER A 85 -16.24 8.32 -17.25
C SER A 85 -15.31 8.26 -18.47
N ALA A 86 -14.13 7.62 -18.36
CA ALA A 86 -13.21 7.44 -19.49
C ALA A 86 -13.76 6.50 -20.58
N LEU A 87 -14.81 5.74 -20.28
CA LEU A 87 -15.52 4.86 -21.20
C LEU A 87 -16.87 5.43 -21.66
N ASP A 88 -17.18 6.69 -21.33
CA ASP A 88 -18.48 7.32 -21.57
C ASP A 88 -19.66 6.52 -20.99
N LEU A 89 -19.44 5.79 -19.89
CA LEU A 89 -20.47 5.02 -19.18
C LEU A 89 -21.06 5.81 -18.01
N PRO A 90 -22.37 5.65 -17.74
CA PRO A 90 -23.00 6.31 -16.61
C PRO A 90 -22.41 5.83 -15.29
N VAL A 91 -22.12 6.78 -14.38
CA VAL A 91 -21.63 6.50 -13.04
C VAL A 91 -22.84 6.44 -12.10
N GLU A 92 -23.27 5.23 -11.74
CA GLU A 92 -24.26 5.07 -10.69
C GLU A 92 -23.59 5.21 -9.32
N GLN A 93 -24.09 6.13 -8.49
CA GLN A 93 -23.53 6.39 -7.15
C GLN A 93 -23.54 5.16 -6.23
N SER A 94 -24.47 4.24 -6.45
CA SER A 94 -24.54 2.95 -5.72
C SER A 94 -23.39 1.99 -6.05
N ALA A 95 -22.72 2.18 -7.19
CA ALA A 95 -21.58 1.38 -7.63
C ALA A 95 -20.24 1.94 -7.15
N LEU A 96 -20.23 3.18 -6.61
CA LEU A 96 -19.03 3.80 -6.05
C LEU A 96 -18.65 3.08 -4.78
N SER A 97 -17.53 2.43 -4.79
CA SER A 97 -17.06 1.58 -3.71
C SER A 97 -16.81 2.39 -2.44
N GLN A 98 -17.28 1.86 -1.33
CA GLN A 98 -16.61 2.12 -0.07
C GLN A 98 -15.11 1.79 -0.25
N SER A 99 -14.26 2.69 0.20
CA SER A 99 -12.80 2.57 0.11
C SER A 99 -12.33 1.23 0.73
N TYR A 100 -12.14 0.22 -0.12
CA TYR A 100 -11.79 -1.15 0.33
C TYR A 100 -10.29 -1.35 0.62
N ASN A 101 -9.43 -0.36 0.34
CA ASN A 101 -7.98 -0.50 0.44
C ASN A 101 -7.32 0.74 1.06
N GLU A 102 -7.85 1.21 2.17
CA GLU A 102 -7.13 2.20 2.96
C GLU A 102 -5.80 1.60 3.43
N GLY A 103 -4.72 2.38 3.26
CA GLY A 103 -3.43 2.01 3.79
C GLY A 103 -3.49 1.90 5.31
N LEU A 104 -2.67 1.05 5.89
CA LEU A 104 -2.52 1.00 7.34
C LEU A 104 -1.92 2.31 7.86
N SER A 105 -2.32 2.70 9.06
CA SER A 105 -1.66 3.78 9.79
C SER A 105 -0.20 3.41 10.13
N LEU A 106 0.65 4.39 10.37
CA LEU A 106 2.04 4.15 10.78
C LEU A 106 2.12 3.22 12.01
N PRO A 107 1.37 3.45 13.10
CA PRO A 107 1.42 2.54 14.25
C PRO A 107 0.95 1.13 13.92
N ALA A 108 -0.01 0.95 13.02
CA ALA A 108 -0.45 -0.37 12.57
C ALA A 108 0.66 -1.09 11.75
N VAL A 109 1.38 -0.34 10.90
CA VAL A 109 2.53 -0.87 10.15
C VAL A 109 3.66 -1.28 11.08
N GLN A 110 3.95 -0.48 12.12
CA GLN A 110 4.96 -0.80 13.13
C GLN A 110 4.63 -2.10 13.87
N LEU A 111 3.41 -2.25 14.36
CA LEU A 111 2.96 -3.48 15.02
C LEU A 111 3.02 -4.68 14.07
N LEU A 112 2.59 -4.52 12.84
CA LEU A 112 2.65 -5.59 11.84
C LEU A 112 4.09 -5.96 11.48
N TYR A 113 5.00 -4.97 11.41
CA TYR A 113 6.43 -5.21 11.18
C TYR A 113 7.02 -6.06 12.30
N VAL A 114 6.79 -5.67 13.57
CA VAL A 114 7.27 -6.43 14.72
C VAL A 114 6.67 -7.84 14.73
N TYR A 115 5.36 -7.96 14.51
CA TYR A 115 4.72 -9.27 14.39
C TYR A 115 5.40 -10.16 13.35
N ARG A 116 5.62 -9.65 12.12
CA ARG A 116 6.24 -10.40 11.02
C ARG A 116 7.70 -10.75 11.28
N LYS A 117 8.43 -9.92 12.01
CA LYS A 117 9.82 -10.18 12.37
C LYS A 117 9.96 -11.45 13.21
N PHE A 118 9.02 -11.71 14.10
CA PHE A 118 9.00 -12.90 14.97
C PHE A 118 8.15 -14.05 14.42
N ASN A 119 7.23 -13.76 13.49
CA ASN A 119 6.31 -14.72 12.86
C ASN A 119 6.41 -14.61 11.32
N PRO A 120 7.52 -15.07 10.70
CA PRO A 120 7.78 -14.86 9.28
C PRO A 120 6.90 -15.72 8.37
N SER A 121 6.33 -16.82 8.88
CA SER A 121 5.49 -17.74 8.14
C SER A 121 4.04 -17.30 8.16
N LEU A 122 3.35 -17.44 7.01
CA LEU A 122 1.90 -17.17 6.92
C LEU A 122 1.09 -18.19 7.72
N THR A 123 0.10 -17.70 8.43
CA THR A 123 -0.87 -18.50 9.16
C THR A 123 -2.30 -18.10 8.77
N PRO A 124 -3.32 -18.95 8.98
CA PRO A 124 -4.71 -18.57 8.79
C PRO A 124 -5.16 -17.37 9.62
N ALA A 125 -4.53 -17.13 10.77
CA ALA A 125 -4.80 -16.03 11.69
C ALA A 125 -4.40 -14.65 11.12
N ASP A 126 -3.44 -14.59 10.23
CA ASP A 126 -2.85 -13.35 9.71
C ASP A 126 -3.88 -12.40 9.09
N ARG A 127 -4.88 -12.95 8.41
CA ARG A 127 -5.94 -12.14 7.81
C ARG A 127 -6.78 -11.41 8.87
N ALA A 128 -7.06 -12.07 9.97
CA ALA A 128 -7.79 -11.47 11.09
C ALA A 128 -6.94 -10.40 11.78
N ILE A 129 -5.64 -10.67 12.01
CA ILE A 129 -4.69 -9.72 12.57
C ILE A 129 -4.62 -8.44 11.71
N VAL A 130 -4.40 -8.58 10.39
CA VAL A 130 -4.34 -7.43 9.48
C VAL A 130 -5.66 -6.65 9.48
N LYS A 131 -6.80 -7.34 9.53
CA LYS A 131 -8.11 -6.70 9.64
C LYS A 131 -8.26 -5.90 10.94
N GLN A 132 -7.82 -6.42 12.08
CA GLN A 132 -7.85 -5.68 13.33
C GLN A 132 -6.92 -4.45 13.28
N LEU A 133 -5.70 -4.62 12.81
CA LEU A 133 -4.74 -3.52 12.64
C LEU A 133 -5.24 -2.43 11.70
N SER A 134 -6.08 -2.74 10.71
CA SER A 134 -6.64 -1.72 9.80
C SER A 134 -7.58 -0.72 10.50
N HIS A 135 -8.08 -1.05 11.68
CA HIS A 135 -8.89 -0.14 12.50
C HIS A 135 -8.05 0.73 13.46
N MET A 136 -6.74 0.52 13.51
CA MET A 136 -5.87 1.28 14.40
C MET A 136 -5.71 2.72 13.91
N PRO A 137 -6.09 3.72 14.73
CA PRO A 137 -5.95 5.13 14.35
C PRO A 137 -4.49 5.57 14.35
N GLY A 138 -4.19 6.61 13.60
CA GLY A 138 -2.86 7.23 13.54
C GLY A 138 -2.59 7.89 12.20
N ASP A 139 -1.43 8.54 12.08
CA ASP A 139 -0.97 9.11 10.83
C ASP A 139 -0.79 8.02 9.76
N PRO A 140 -0.99 8.34 8.49
CA PRO A 140 -0.75 7.39 7.42
C PRO A 140 0.72 6.98 7.38
N PHE A 141 0.98 5.72 7.02
CA PHE A 141 2.35 5.25 6.80
C PHE A 141 2.99 5.96 5.61
N ARG A 142 4.12 6.63 5.85
CA ARG A 142 4.89 7.37 4.84
C ARG A 142 6.38 7.12 4.97
N PHE A 143 7.08 7.13 3.84
CA PHE A 143 8.54 7.23 3.81
C PHE A 143 8.97 8.70 3.88
N HIS A 144 10.01 9.01 4.65
CA HIS A 144 10.73 10.25 4.53
C HIS A 144 11.40 10.34 3.16
N SER A 145 11.53 11.54 2.59
CA SER A 145 12.12 11.75 1.25
C SER A 145 13.52 11.16 1.12
N ALA A 146 14.36 11.27 2.15
CA ALA A 146 15.70 10.69 2.16
C ALA A 146 15.67 9.16 2.01
N LEU A 147 14.80 8.47 2.79
CA LEU A 147 14.63 7.03 2.69
C LEU A 147 14.06 6.60 1.33
N TYR A 148 13.11 7.37 0.80
CA TYR A 148 12.59 7.13 -0.54
C TYR A 148 13.70 7.12 -1.60
N HIS A 149 14.58 8.13 -1.60
CA HIS A 149 15.70 8.21 -2.54
C HIS A 149 16.69 7.06 -2.37
N GLU A 150 16.93 6.63 -1.14
CA GLU A 150 17.77 5.48 -0.87
C GLU A 150 17.17 4.18 -1.41
N LEU A 151 15.87 3.97 -1.21
CA LEU A 151 15.19 2.72 -1.59
C LEU A 151 14.86 2.63 -3.07
N LEU A 152 14.74 3.75 -3.79
CA LEU A 152 14.39 3.75 -5.20
C LEU A 152 15.57 3.27 -6.06
N ALA A 153 15.37 2.19 -6.81
CA ALA A 153 16.36 1.66 -7.73
C ALA A 153 16.28 2.26 -9.14
N ASN A 154 15.18 2.94 -9.47
CA ASN A 154 14.96 3.54 -10.78
C ASN A 154 15.80 4.82 -10.93
N GLY A 155 16.66 4.84 -11.96
CA GLY A 155 17.43 6.04 -12.28
C GLY A 155 16.59 7.14 -12.94
N PRO A 156 17.10 8.40 -12.99
CA PRO A 156 16.39 9.53 -13.61
C PRO A 156 15.96 9.28 -15.07
N ASN A 157 16.76 8.58 -15.84
CA ASN A 157 16.41 8.24 -17.24
C ASN A 157 15.16 7.37 -17.34
N ALA A 158 14.93 6.46 -16.40
CA ALA A 158 13.74 5.61 -16.40
C ALA A 158 12.46 6.42 -16.13
N VAL A 159 12.53 7.42 -15.26
CA VAL A 159 11.44 8.37 -14.99
C VAL A 159 11.15 9.21 -16.21
N PHE A 160 12.19 9.82 -16.79
CA PHE A 160 12.07 10.64 -17.99
C PHE A 160 11.44 9.89 -19.16
N LEU A 161 11.89 8.67 -19.46
CA LEU A 161 11.33 7.84 -20.55
C LEU A 161 9.85 7.49 -20.29
N PHE A 162 9.50 7.22 -19.02
CA PHE A 162 8.12 6.99 -18.64
C PHE A 162 7.26 8.23 -18.92
N GLU A 163 7.66 9.40 -18.43
CA GLU A 163 6.91 10.66 -18.58
C GLU A 163 6.77 11.08 -20.04
N GLN A 164 7.81 10.88 -20.86
CA GLN A 164 7.74 11.09 -22.31
C GLN A 164 6.70 10.18 -22.99
N ARG A 165 6.55 8.94 -22.52
CA ARG A 165 5.58 7.99 -23.08
C ARG A 165 4.15 8.32 -22.69
N VAL A 166 3.92 8.76 -21.45
CA VAL A 166 2.57 8.94 -20.89
C VAL A 166 2.03 10.37 -21.02
N GLY A 167 2.90 11.36 -21.21
CA GLY A 167 2.53 12.77 -21.35
C GLY A 167 2.16 13.49 -20.05
N PHE A 168 2.42 12.89 -18.89
CA PHE A 168 2.23 13.52 -17.58
C PHE A 168 3.37 13.18 -16.63
N SER A 169 3.57 14.02 -15.60
CA SER A 169 4.57 13.76 -14.58
C SER A 169 4.08 12.73 -13.55
N ILE A 170 4.96 11.75 -13.25
CA ILE A 170 4.76 10.77 -12.18
C ILE A 170 5.38 11.22 -10.86
N THR A 171 6.02 12.40 -10.85
CA THR A 171 6.59 12.98 -9.64
C THR A 171 5.49 13.53 -8.73
N GLU A 172 5.78 13.55 -7.44
CA GLU A 172 4.93 14.07 -6.37
C GLU A 172 5.76 14.96 -5.44
N ASN A 173 5.13 15.71 -4.56
CA ASN A 173 5.87 16.45 -3.54
C ASN A 173 6.46 15.46 -2.53
N LEU A 174 7.75 15.14 -2.70
CA LEU A 174 8.43 14.12 -1.91
C LEU A 174 8.60 14.50 -0.44
N THR A 175 8.64 15.79 -0.12
CA THR A 175 8.89 16.31 1.24
C THR A 175 7.60 16.61 2.02
N ALA A 176 6.44 16.49 1.39
CA ALA A 176 5.15 16.82 2.03
C ALA A 176 4.92 16.05 3.33
N ASP A 177 5.37 14.80 3.39
CA ASP A 177 5.18 13.90 4.52
C ASP A 177 6.43 13.75 5.42
N ASP A 178 7.48 14.56 5.23
CA ASP A 178 8.75 14.38 5.93
C ASP A 178 8.64 14.56 7.46
N ALA A 179 7.63 15.28 7.93
CA ALA A 179 7.38 15.44 9.36
C ALA A 179 6.94 14.14 10.05
N ILE A 180 6.25 13.26 9.32
CA ILE A 180 5.70 11.99 9.83
C ILE A 180 6.37 10.76 9.19
N GLY A 181 7.19 10.96 8.16
CA GLY A 181 7.82 9.90 7.38
C GLY A 181 8.91 9.16 8.14
N ILE A 182 8.92 7.83 8.06
CA ILE A 182 10.00 7.01 8.61
C ILE A 182 11.29 7.21 7.83
N ARG A 183 12.42 7.19 8.54
CA ARG A 183 13.77 7.45 8.01
C ARG A 183 14.60 6.19 7.87
N SER A 184 14.24 5.15 8.64
CA SER A 184 15.01 3.91 8.70
C SER A 184 14.12 2.71 9.09
N GLU A 185 14.66 1.52 8.98
CA GLU A 185 14.01 0.31 9.48
C GLU A 185 13.88 0.30 11.00
N GLN A 186 14.75 1.03 11.71
CA GLN A 186 14.68 1.15 13.17
C GLN A 186 13.37 1.83 13.60
N ASP A 187 12.91 2.84 12.86
CA ASP A 187 11.66 3.56 13.17
C ASP A 187 10.44 2.62 13.12
N LEU A 188 10.53 1.53 12.35
CA LEU A 188 9.48 0.49 12.32
C LEU A 188 9.45 -0.39 13.58
N ALA A 189 10.54 -0.43 14.31
CA ALA A 189 10.67 -1.20 15.55
C ALA A 189 10.41 -0.34 16.80
N GLU A 190 10.30 0.97 16.64
CA GLU A 190 10.00 1.90 17.73
C GLU A 190 8.48 1.95 17.95
N ILE A 191 7.99 1.16 18.91
CA ILE A 191 6.55 1.05 19.19
C ILE A 191 6.13 2.13 20.21
N PRO A 192 5.29 3.11 19.80
CA PRO A 192 4.79 4.14 20.72
C PRO A 192 3.95 3.54 21.86
N GLN A 193 4.00 4.14 23.04
CA GLN A 193 3.19 3.72 24.17
C GLN A 193 1.68 3.73 23.86
N GLN A 194 1.24 4.64 22.99
CA GLN A 194 -0.15 4.69 22.54
C GLN A 194 -0.54 3.42 21.78
N SER A 195 0.37 2.84 20.97
CA SER A 195 0.14 1.58 20.25
C SER A 195 -0.02 0.41 21.21
N LEU A 196 0.79 0.37 22.28
CA LEU A 196 0.70 -0.65 23.31
C LEU A 196 -0.62 -0.55 24.10
N ARG A 197 -1.07 0.67 24.38
CA ARG A 197 -2.38 0.89 25.02
C ARG A 197 -3.52 0.41 24.12
N TRP A 198 -3.49 0.78 22.85
CA TRP A 198 -4.50 0.33 21.89
C TRP A 198 -4.56 -1.20 21.80
N LEU A 199 -3.39 -1.90 21.76
CA LEU A 199 -3.33 -3.37 21.80
C LEU A 199 -3.98 -3.91 23.09
N SER A 200 -3.61 -3.35 24.23
CA SER A 200 -4.17 -3.75 25.54
C SER A 200 -5.69 -3.60 25.57
N ASP A 201 -6.19 -2.45 25.14
CA ASP A 201 -7.63 -2.14 25.14
C ASP A 201 -8.39 -3.06 24.17
N THR A 202 -7.81 -3.33 22.99
CA THR A 202 -8.41 -4.21 21.97
C THR A 202 -8.46 -5.68 22.43
N LEU A 203 -7.46 -6.13 23.18
CA LEU A 203 -7.38 -7.51 23.71
C LEU A 203 -8.12 -7.70 25.03
N SER A 204 -8.40 -6.62 25.76
CA SER A 204 -9.10 -6.70 27.05
C SER A 204 -10.58 -6.98 26.85
N ARG A 205 -11.08 -8.06 27.43
CA ARG A 205 -12.52 -8.42 27.39
C ARG A 205 -13.28 -7.75 28.53
N PRO A 206 -14.53 -7.35 28.32
CA PRO A 206 -15.39 -6.94 29.42
C PRO A 206 -15.51 -8.04 30.48
N GLY A 207 -15.01 -7.79 31.67
CA GLY A 207 -14.99 -8.76 32.79
C GLY A 207 -13.88 -9.82 32.77
N GLY A 208 -12.90 -9.69 31.79
CA GLY A 208 -11.75 -10.58 31.65
C GLY A 208 -10.47 -10.03 32.26
N THR A 209 -9.37 -10.74 32.01
CA THR A 209 -8.04 -10.33 32.46
C THR A 209 -7.57 -9.10 31.68
N THR A 210 -7.19 -8.04 32.39
CA THR A 210 -6.55 -6.86 31.76
C THR A 210 -5.19 -7.28 31.21
N VAL A 211 -4.98 -7.07 29.92
CA VAL A 211 -3.67 -7.29 29.30
C VAL A 211 -2.79 -6.08 29.62
N VAL A 212 -1.72 -6.29 30.38
CA VAL A 212 -0.76 -5.23 30.70
C VAL A 212 0.34 -5.23 29.65
N PRO A 213 0.53 -4.12 28.89
CA PRO A 213 1.62 -4.04 27.94
C PRO A 213 2.98 -4.13 28.66
N PRO A 214 4.01 -4.74 28.02
CA PRO A 214 5.35 -4.80 28.60
C PRO A 214 5.89 -3.39 28.87
N ALA A 215 6.46 -3.17 30.04
CA ALA A 215 6.95 -1.86 30.49
C ALA A 215 8.16 -1.38 29.68
N ASP A 216 9.03 -2.31 29.32
CA ASP A 216 10.15 -2.12 28.37
C ASP A 216 9.79 -2.88 27.11
N ALA A 217 9.82 -2.21 25.97
CA ALA A 217 9.34 -2.75 24.71
C ALA A 217 10.16 -3.99 24.23
N ASP A 218 10.01 -5.10 24.94
CA ASP A 218 10.41 -6.40 24.40
C ASP A 218 9.55 -6.68 23.17
N LEU A 219 10.19 -6.53 22.01
CA LEU A 219 9.51 -6.68 20.72
C LEU A 219 8.94 -8.10 20.55
N SER A 220 9.50 -9.12 21.21
CA SER A 220 8.95 -10.47 21.17
C SER A 220 7.62 -10.56 21.90
N ALA A 221 7.51 -9.89 23.06
CA ALA A 221 6.26 -9.80 23.82
C ALA A 221 5.21 -8.99 23.04
N VAL A 222 5.59 -7.89 22.40
CA VAL A 222 4.70 -7.13 21.50
C VAL A 222 4.21 -8.02 20.35
N ALA A 223 5.09 -8.78 19.71
CA ALA A 223 4.71 -9.70 18.63
C ALA A 223 3.71 -10.78 19.11
N ALA A 224 3.86 -11.28 20.33
CA ALA A 224 2.92 -12.24 20.93
C ALA A 224 1.54 -11.60 21.18
N LEU A 225 1.50 -10.35 21.66
CA LEU A 225 0.24 -9.61 21.81
C LEU A 225 -0.46 -9.36 20.47
N VAL A 226 0.28 -8.97 19.43
CA VAL A 226 -0.28 -8.82 18.07
C VAL A 226 -0.80 -10.15 17.56
N ALA A 227 -0.11 -11.26 17.81
CA ALA A 227 -0.58 -12.60 17.45
C ALA A 227 -1.95 -12.92 18.06
N SER A 228 -2.25 -12.43 19.26
CA SER A 228 -3.54 -12.66 19.94
C SER A 228 -4.73 -11.90 19.33
N LEU A 229 -4.49 -10.94 18.43
CA LEU A 229 -5.57 -10.18 17.74
C LEU A 229 -6.46 -11.04 16.83
N HIS A 230 -6.09 -12.29 16.55
CA HIS A 230 -6.91 -13.20 15.75
C HIS A 230 -8.01 -13.90 16.53
N GLU A 231 -7.93 -13.90 17.85
CA GLU A 231 -8.95 -14.54 18.69
C GLU A 231 -10.22 -13.69 18.68
N PRO A 232 -11.38 -14.28 18.37
CA PRO A 232 -12.63 -13.55 18.48
C PRO A 232 -12.85 -13.18 19.96
N GLY A 233 -13.07 -11.90 20.21
CA GLY A 233 -13.40 -11.36 21.53
C GLY A 233 -14.74 -11.89 22.04
#